data_c97e375313acbee828d7c6cc128ea7da
#
_entry.id   c97e375313acbee828d7c6cc128ea7da
#
_cell.length_a   1.000
_cell.length_b   1.000
_cell.length_c   1.000
_cell.angle_alpha   90.00
_cell.angle_beta   90.00
_cell.angle_gamma   90.00
#
_symmetry.space_group_name_H-M   'P 1'
#
loop_
_entity.id
_entity.type
_entity.pdbx_description
1 polymer ?
#
loop_
_entity_poly.entity_id
_entity_poly.type
_entity_poly.pdbx_seq_one_letter_code
_entity_poly.pdbx_strand_id
1 'polypeptide(L)'
;GVLAEDKLFATLDPTARALRLPDGRQVLLIDTVGLVRRLPHHLVDAFRSTLEEAARADVLLNLCDASSPEAAEHLRVTRELLASLGCIDRPILTVFNKCDRLPGSEILLPGEDRQSLRISARTGEGLPTLLEAVAAALPPDRRTVRLLLPFREGALAERCRREGAVETEEYRPEGV
;
A
#
# COMPACT_ATOMS: atom_id res chain seq x y z
N GLY A 1 -16.87 6.97 -12.78
CA GLY A 1 -17.18 5.57 -12.54
C GLY A 1 -16.33 4.70 -13.43
N VAL A 2 -15.59 3.76 -12.86
CA VAL A 2 -14.85 2.75 -13.61
C VAL A 2 -15.84 1.63 -13.89
N LEU A 3 -15.90 1.17 -15.13
CA LEU A 3 -16.63 -0.04 -15.50
C LEU A 3 -15.97 -1.22 -14.77
N ALA A 4 -16.69 -1.83 -13.82
CA ALA A 4 -16.31 -3.11 -13.25
C ALA A 4 -16.76 -4.18 -14.25
N GLU A 5 -15.84 -4.73 -15.02
CA GLU A 5 -16.09 -5.85 -15.89
C GLU A 5 -15.56 -7.14 -15.26
N ASP A 6 -16.35 -8.21 -15.30
CA ASP A 6 -15.96 -9.56 -14.89
C ASP A 6 -15.09 -10.23 -15.99
N LYS A 7 -14.11 -9.50 -16.52
CA LYS A 7 -13.21 -10.01 -17.56
C LYS A 7 -11.81 -10.19 -16.99
N LEU A 8 -11.20 -11.32 -17.32
CA LEU A 8 -9.77 -11.54 -17.12
C LEU A 8 -9.02 -10.48 -17.95
N PHE A 9 -8.02 -9.80 -17.35
CA PHE A 9 -7.25 -8.72 -18.00
C PHE A 9 -8.03 -7.43 -18.29
N ALA A 10 -8.94 -7.01 -17.41
CA ALA A 10 -9.67 -5.75 -17.55
C ALA A 10 -8.76 -4.50 -17.56
N THR A 11 -7.55 -4.61 -17.00
CA THR A 11 -6.54 -3.54 -16.98
C THR A 11 -5.31 -4.01 -17.76
N LEU A 12 -5.06 -3.43 -18.93
CA LEU A 12 -3.84 -3.67 -19.73
C LEU A 12 -2.76 -2.62 -19.44
N ASP A 13 -3.16 -1.39 -19.13
CA ASP A 13 -2.26 -0.31 -18.74
C ASP A 13 -2.42 0.02 -17.26
N PRO A 14 -1.33 0.23 -16.50
CA PRO A 14 -1.43 0.61 -15.10
C PRO A 14 -2.20 1.92 -14.96
N THR A 15 -3.25 1.90 -14.16
CA THR A 15 -4.05 3.09 -13.88
C THR A 15 -3.63 3.68 -12.54
N ALA A 16 -3.02 4.87 -12.57
CA ALA A 16 -2.61 5.58 -11.39
C ALA A 16 -3.68 6.59 -10.95
N ARG A 17 -4.00 6.62 -9.64
CA ARG A 17 -4.96 7.54 -9.04
C ARG A 17 -4.45 8.13 -7.74
N ALA A 18 -4.57 9.44 -7.60
CA ALA A 18 -4.28 10.09 -6.34
C ALA A 18 -5.36 9.75 -5.29
N LEU A 19 -4.91 9.38 -4.10
CA LEU A 19 -5.76 9.06 -2.95
C LEU A 19 -5.26 9.86 -1.75
N ARG A 20 -6.18 10.43 -0.96
CA ARG A 20 -5.86 11.08 0.30
C ARG A 20 -6.14 10.13 1.47
N LEU A 21 -5.13 9.92 2.30
CA LEU A 21 -5.22 9.08 3.49
C LEU A 21 -5.85 9.85 4.67
N PRO A 22 -6.33 9.14 5.72
CA PRO A 22 -6.92 9.76 6.90
C PRO A 22 -5.97 10.72 7.64
N ASP A 23 -4.68 10.47 7.60
CA ASP A 23 -3.63 11.32 8.18
C ASP A 23 -3.27 12.55 7.33
N GLY A 24 -3.95 12.73 6.20
CA GLY A 24 -3.79 13.87 5.28
C GLY A 24 -2.74 13.68 4.20
N ARG A 25 -1.92 12.63 4.25
CA ARG A 25 -0.95 12.32 3.18
C ARG A 25 -1.66 12.01 1.87
N GLN A 26 -1.04 12.41 0.77
CA GLN A 26 -1.46 12.02 -0.57
C GLN A 26 -0.57 10.90 -1.06
N VAL A 27 -1.18 9.85 -1.59
CA VAL A 27 -0.52 8.70 -2.16
C VAL A 27 -1.01 8.45 -3.58
N LEU A 28 -0.20 7.77 -4.37
CA LEU A 28 -0.58 7.30 -5.69
C LEU A 28 -0.96 5.83 -5.58
N LEU A 29 -2.23 5.52 -5.79
CA LEU A 29 -2.72 4.16 -5.91
C LEU A 29 -2.56 3.72 -7.37
N ILE A 30 -1.77 2.68 -7.59
CA ILE A 30 -1.52 2.12 -8.92
C ILE A 30 -2.22 0.77 -9.00
N ASP A 31 -3.20 0.68 -9.90
CA ASP A 31 -3.85 -0.58 -10.21
C ASP A 31 -3.00 -1.36 -11.21
N THR A 32 -2.76 -2.62 -10.88
CA THR A 32 -1.97 -3.51 -11.73
C THR A 32 -2.88 -4.55 -12.39
N VAL A 33 -2.37 -5.21 -13.42
CA VAL A 33 -3.08 -6.32 -14.03
C VAL A 33 -3.23 -7.47 -13.04
N GLY A 34 -4.41 -8.10 -12.99
CA GLY A 34 -4.66 -9.26 -12.13
C GLY A 34 -3.67 -10.40 -12.42
N LEU A 35 -2.95 -10.82 -11.39
CA LEU A 35 -2.01 -11.93 -11.48
C LEU A 35 -2.78 -13.25 -11.61
N VAL A 36 -2.81 -13.81 -12.81
CA VAL A 36 -3.55 -15.04 -13.10
C VAL A 36 -2.63 -16.26 -12.98
N ARG A 37 -3.21 -17.36 -12.56
CA ARG A 37 -2.57 -18.66 -12.22
C ARG A 37 -1.65 -19.25 -13.31
N ARG A 38 -1.74 -18.78 -14.56
CA ARG A 38 -0.89 -19.20 -15.68
C ARG A 38 -0.66 -17.99 -16.59
N LEU A 39 0.35 -17.21 -16.29
CA LEU A 39 0.86 -16.24 -17.24
C LEU A 39 1.51 -16.99 -18.41
N PRO A 40 0.99 -16.89 -19.63
CA PRO A 40 1.69 -17.41 -20.80
C PRO A 40 3.06 -16.75 -20.90
N HIS A 41 4.10 -17.51 -21.24
CA HIS A 41 5.49 -17.02 -21.30
C HIS A 41 5.65 -15.76 -22.17
N HIS A 42 4.84 -15.59 -23.22
CA HIS A 42 4.88 -14.41 -24.08
C HIS A 42 4.28 -13.14 -23.45
N LEU A 43 3.56 -13.26 -22.32
CA LEU A 43 3.04 -12.12 -21.58
C LEU A 43 3.96 -11.69 -20.43
N VAL A 44 4.97 -12.47 -20.07
CA VAL A 44 5.92 -12.14 -18.98
C VAL A 44 6.62 -10.82 -19.25
N ASP A 45 7.01 -10.54 -20.50
CA ASP A 45 7.67 -9.27 -20.86
C ASP A 45 6.70 -8.08 -20.83
N ALA A 46 5.43 -8.27 -21.19
CA ALA A 46 4.40 -7.23 -21.06
C ALA A 46 4.07 -6.93 -19.60
N PHE A 47 4.16 -7.94 -18.72
CA PHE A 47 3.98 -7.78 -17.28
C PHE A 47 5.19 -7.17 -16.57
N ARG A 48 6.36 -7.20 -17.19
CA ARG A 48 7.60 -6.72 -16.58
C ARG A 48 7.52 -5.26 -16.15
N SER A 49 6.92 -4.39 -16.97
CA SER A 49 6.72 -2.98 -16.61
C SER A 49 5.80 -2.81 -15.39
N THR A 50 4.72 -3.57 -15.33
CA THR A 50 3.78 -3.57 -14.20
C THR A 50 4.44 -4.11 -12.92
N LEU A 51 5.30 -5.12 -13.06
CA LEU A 51 6.06 -5.71 -11.96
C LEU A 51 7.19 -4.77 -11.47
N GLU A 52 7.79 -3.98 -12.36
CA GLU A 52 8.74 -2.93 -11.99
C GLU A 52 8.09 -1.82 -11.16
N GLU A 53 6.83 -1.49 -11.42
CA GLU A 53 6.04 -0.57 -10.60
C GLU A 53 5.81 -1.13 -9.19
N ALA A 54 5.46 -2.42 -9.07
CA ALA A 54 5.34 -3.09 -7.77
C ALA A 54 6.67 -3.06 -7.00
N ALA A 55 7.80 -3.24 -7.68
CA ALA A 55 9.12 -3.17 -7.08
C ALA A 55 9.51 -1.76 -6.59
N ARG A 56 8.85 -0.70 -7.06
CA ARG A 56 9.08 0.69 -6.65
C ARG A 56 8.09 1.19 -5.61
N ALA A 57 6.99 0.47 -5.40
CA ALA A 57 5.95 0.88 -4.46
C ALA A 57 6.46 0.88 -3.01
N ASP A 58 6.01 1.82 -2.20
CA ASP A 58 6.33 1.88 -0.77
C ASP A 58 5.54 0.86 0.05
N VAL A 59 4.32 0.53 -0.40
CA VAL A 59 3.42 -0.48 0.20
C VAL A 59 2.73 -1.24 -0.92
N LEU A 60 2.61 -2.55 -0.75
CA LEU A 60 1.90 -3.43 -1.67
C LEU A 60 0.57 -3.90 -1.05
N LEU A 61 -0.49 -3.81 -1.84
CA LEU A 61 -1.79 -4.38 -1.50
C LEU A 61 -1.99 -5.69 -2.26
N ASN A 62 -1.92 -6.82 -1.58
CA ASN A 62 -2.23 -8.12 -2.16
C ASN A 62 -3.73 -8.40 -2.01
N LEU A 63 -4.51 -8.06 -3.03
CA LEU A 63 -5.97 -8.25 -3.04
C LEU A 63 -6.35 -9.65 -3.47
N CYS A 64 -7.19 -10.29 -2.66
CA CYS A 64 -7.73 -11.61 -2.91
C CYS A 64 -9.26 -11.59 -2.88
N ASP A 65 -9.91 -12.33 -3.79
CA ASP A 65 -11.36 -12.54 -3.74
C ASP A 65 -11.68 -13.54 -2.62
N ALA A 66 -12.29 -13.05 -1.53
CA ALA A 66 -12.65 -13.85 -0.36
C ALA A 66 -13.67 -14.96 -0.68
N SER A 67 -14.47 -14.78 -1.73
CA SER A 67 -15.49 -15.75 -2.16
C SER A 67 -14.95 -16.83 -3.10
N SER A 68 -13.68 -16.73 -3.51
CA SER A 68 -13.06 -17.70 -4.41
C SER A 68 -12.62 -18.95 -3.64
N PRO A 69 -12.97 -20.15 -4.11
CA PRO A 69 -12.47 -21.39 -3.53
C PRO A 69 -10.94 -21.55 -3.70
N GLU A 70 -10.34 -20.80 -4.62
CA GLU A 70 -8.91 -20.81 -4.93
C GLU A 70 -8.13 -19.68 -4.22
N ALA A 71 -8.75 -18.95 -3.28
CA ALA A 71 -8.17 -17.81 -2.60
C ALA A 71 -6.78 -18.09 -2.00
N ALA A 72 -6.63 -19.24 -1.32
CA ALA A 72 -5.35 -19.64 -0.71
C ALA A 72 -4.24 -19.82 -1.75
N GLU A 73 -4.57 -20.45 -2.87
CA GLU A 73 -3.62 -20.70 -3.95
C GLU A 73 -3.22 -19.38 -4.65
N HIS A 74 -4.17 -18.48 -4.87
CA HIS A 74 -3.90 -17.16 -5.43
C HIS A 74 -2.95 -16.36 -4.54
N LEU A 75 -3.18 -16.37 -3.22
CA LEU A 75 -2.30 -15.71 -2.25
C LEU A 75 -0.88 -16.30 -2.27
N ARG A 76 -0.77 -17.64 -2.33
CA ARG A 76 0.52 -18.31 -2.39
C ARG A 76 1.30 -17.92 -3.64
N VAL A 77 0.67 -18.01 -4.81
CA VAL A 77 1.30 -17.67 -6.09
C VAL A 77 1.73 -16.20 -6.13
N THR A 78 0.89 -15.28 -5.63
CA THR A 78 1.24 -13.86 -5.59
C THR A 78 2.42 -13.60 -4.66
N ARG A 79 2.47 -14.23 -3.48
CA ARG A 79 3.60 -14.11 -2.55
C ARG A 79 4.91 -14.61 -3.16
N GLU A 80 4.88 -15.77 -3.82
CA GLU A 80 6.04 -16.32 -4.50
C GLU A 80 6.55 -15.42 -5.62
N LEU A 81 5.63 -14.83 -6.39
CA LEU A 81 5.98 -13.87 -7.42
C LEU A 81 6.60 -12.61 -6.84
N LEU A 82 5.98 -11.99 -5.82
CA LEU A 82 6.53 -10.81 -5.14
C LEU A 82 7.91 -11.09 -4.54
N ALA A 83 8.12 -12.29 -4.01
CA ALA A 83 9.43 -12.72 -3.52
C ALA A 83 10.46 -12.81 -4.66
N SER A 84 10.09 -13.37 -5.80
CA SER A 84 10.96 -13.47 -6.98
C SER A 84 11.35 -12.11 -7.57
N LEU A 85 10.54 -11.09 -7.33
CA LEU A 85 10.76 -9.70 -7.73
C LEU A 85 11.57 -8.87 -6.71
N GLY A 86 11.99 -9.48 -5.59
CA GLY A 86 12.70 -8.78 -4.53
C GLY A 86 11.84 -7.81 -3.71
N CYS A 87 10.52 -8.01 -3.70
CA CYS A 87 9.58 -7.15 -2.97
C CYS A 87 9.36 -7.58 -1.51
N ILE A 88 10.07 -8.58 -0.99
CA ILE A 88 9.88 -9.14 0.36
C ILE A 88 10.22 -8.15 1.48
N ASP A 89 11.09 -7.19 1.24
CA ASP A 89 11.50 -6.19 2.22
C ASP A 89 10.49 -5.03 2.35
N ARG A 90 9.41 -5.06 1.58
CA ARG A 90 8.37 -4.03 1.59
C ARG A 90 7.15 -4.48 2.38
N PRO A 91 6.42 -3.56 3.02
CA PRO A 91 5.14 -3.88 3.63
C PRO A 91 4.16 -4.44 2.58
N ILE A 92 3.67 -5.66 2.81
CA ILE A 92 2.65 -6.30 1.98
C ILE A 92 1.40 -6.48 2.84
N LEU A 93 0.33 -5.75 2.53
CA LEU A 93 -0.96 -5.89 3.20
C LEU A 93 -1.82 -6.89 2.43
N THR A 94 -2.20 -7.99 3.08
CA THR A 94 -3.13 -8.97 2.52
C THR A 94 -4.55 -8.48 2.73
N VAL A 95 -5.31 -8.33 1.65
CA VAL A 95 -6.66 -7.76 1.65
C VAL A 95 -7.64 -8.73 1.00
N PHE A 96 -8.58 -9.24 1.79
CA PHE A 96 -9.68 -10.05 1.30
C PHE A 96 -10.84 -9.16 0.89
N ASN A 97 -11.09 -9.07 -0.41
CA ASN A 97 -12.20 -8.30 -0.98
C ASN A 97 -13.42 -9.19 -1.25
N LYS A 98 -14.56 -8.59 -1.48
CA LYS A 98 -15.87 -9.22 -1.72
C LYS A 98 -16.39 -9.99 -0.50
N CYS A 99 -16.05 -9.56 0.71
CA CYS A 99 -16.53 -10.16 1.94
C CYS A 99 -18.07 -10.10 2.08
N ASP A 100 -18.74 -9.19 1.37
CA ASP A 100 -20.19 -9.13 1.24
C ASP A 100 -20.83 -10.39 0.59
N ARG A 101 -20.03 -11.25 -0.04
CA ARG A 101 -20.47 -12.52 -0.63
C ARG A 101 -20.32 -13.71 0.30
N LEU A 102 -19.70 -13.53 1.45
CA LEU A 102 -19.51 -14.60 2.44
C LEU A 102 -20.81 -14.85 3.21
N PRO A 103 -21.10 -16.10 3.55
CA PRO A 103 -22.32 -16.44 4.32
C PRO A 103 -22.27 -16.00 5.79
N GLY A 104 -21.14 -15.46 6.27
CA GLY A 104 -20.96 -14.93 7.63
C GLY A 104 -19.58 -14.32 7.83
N SER A 105 -19.47 -13.42 8.79
CA SER A 105 -18.22 -12.72 9.11
C SER A 105 -17.20 -13.57 9.88
N GLU A 106 -17.65 -14.65 10.50
CA GLU A 106 -16.80 -15.52 11.37
C GLU A 106 -16.06 -16.63 10.59
N ILE A 107 -16.22 -16.68 9.27
CA ILE A 107 -15.56 -17.71 8.46
C ILE A 107 -14.06 -17.40 8.39
N LEU A 108 -13.23 -18.36 8.82
CA LEU A 108 -11.79 -18.32 8.62
C LEU A 108 -11.48 -18.44 7.12
N LEU A 109 -10.83 -17.42 6.60
CA LEU A 109 -10.40 -17.40 5.21
C LEU A 109 -9.04 -18.09 5.06
N PRO A 110 -8.87 -18.89 4.01
CA PRO A 110 -7.60 -19.59 3.78
C PRO A 110 -6.45 -18.59 3.61
N GLY A 111 -5.38 -18.74 4.41
CA GLY A 111 -4.22 -17.86 4.37
C GLY A 111 -4.41 -16.53 5.09
N GLU A 112 -5.53 -16.34 5.80
CA GLU A 112 -5.78 -15.21 6.67
C GLU A 112 -4.89 -15.26 7.90
N ASP A 113 -4.32 -14.13 8.27
CA ASP A 113 -3.56 -13.91 9.48
C ASP A 113 -4.12 -12.71 10.27
N ARG A 114 -3.51 -12.38 11.42
CA ARG A 114 -3.96 -11.27 12.27
C ARG A 114 -3.79 -9.89 11.63
N GLN A 115 -3.00 -9.78 10.58
CA GLN A 115 -2.73 -8.53 9.86
C GLN A 115 -3.55 -8.43 8.57
N SER A 116 -4.27 -9.49 8.21
CA SER A 116 -5.12 -9.51 7.04
C SER A 116 -6.35 -8.63 7.22
N LEU A 117 -6.72 -7.92 6.17
CA LEU A 117 -7.84 -6.99 6.16
C LEU A 117 -9.01 -7.59 5.36
N ARG A 118 -10.22 -7.42 5.86
CA ARG A 118 -11.45 -7.80 5.17
C ARG A 118 -12.18 -6.57 4.70
N ILE A 119 -12.53 -6.54 3.42
CA ILE A 119 -13.26 -5.42 2.83
C ILE A 119 -14.35 -5.89 1.88
N SER A 120 -15.24 -4.99 1.58
CA SER A 120 -16.08 -5.04 0.39
C SER A 120 -15.96 -3.72 -0.37
N ALA A 121 -15.27 -3.73 -1.49
CA ALA A 121 -15.18 -2.54 -2.35
C ALA A 121 -16.55 -2.13 -2.91
N ARG A 122 -17.52 -3.06 -2.95
CA ARG A 122 -18.88 -2.81 -3.39
C ARG A 122 -19.70 -2.04 -2.36
N THR A 123 -19.61 -2.43 -1.09
CA THR A 123 -20.41 -1.82 -0.01
C THR A 123 -19.69 -0.70 0.71
N GLY A 124 -18.36 -0.64 0.61
CA GLY A 124 -17.51 0.27 1.34
C GLY A 124 -17.07 -0.25 2.72
N GLU A 125 -17.55 -1.42 3.13
CA GLU A 125 -17.19 -2.05 4.40
C GLU A 125 -15.69 -2.33 4.46
N GLY A 126 -15.06 -2.03 5.60
CA GLY A 126 -13.64 -2.24 5.86
C GLY A 126 -12.70 -1.28 5.13
N LEU A 127 -13.18 -0.40 4.23
CA LEU A 127 -12.32 0.57 3.54
C LEU A 127 -11.65 1.57 4.47
N PRO A 128 -12.31 2.14 5.49
CA PRO A 128 -11.63 3.01 6.44
C PRO A 128 -10.46 2.33 7.13
N THR A 129 -10.63 1.11 7.61
CA THR A 129 -9.57 0.31 8.25
C THR A 129 -8.42 0.00 7.28
N LEU A 130 -8.72 -0.27 6.02
CA LEU A 130 -7.70 -0.44 4.98
C LEU A 130 -6.87 0.84 4.80
N LEU A 131 -7.51 2.01 4.75
CA LEU A 131 -6.80 3.29 4.60
C LEU A 131 -5.91 3.60 5.80
N GLU A 132 -6.38 3.31 7.01
CA GLU A 132 -5.58 3.42 8.24
C GLU A 132 -4.37 2.48 8.22
N ALA A 133 -4.56 1.23 7.80
CA ALA A 133 -3.48 0.25 7.69
C ALA A 133 -2.44 0.67 6.63
N VAL A 134 -2.87 1.21 5.49
CA VAL A 134 -1.96 1.78 4.48
C VAL A 134 -1.18 2.96 5.07
N ALA A 135 -1.85 3.87 5.78
CA ALA A 135 -1.19 5.00 6.42
C ALA A 135 -0.13 4.56 7.44
N ALA A 136 -0.43 3.52 8.21
CA ALA A 136 0.51 2.95 9.19
C ALA A 136 1.69 2.22 8.55
N ALA A 137 1.47 1.56 7.41
CA ALA A 137 2.49 0.79 6.70
C ALA A 137 3.46 1.67 5.88
N LEU A 138 3.01 2.85 5.46
CA LEU A 138 3.85 3.78 4.70
C LEU A 138 4.99 4.34 5.57
N PRO A 139 6.18 4.54 4.98
CA PRO A 139 7.25 5.22 5.68
C PRO A 139 6.78 6.62 6.12
N PRO A 140 7.31 7.11 7.26
CA PRO A 140 6.98 8.47 7.69
C PRO A 140 7.41 9.48 6.63
N ASP A 141 6.56 10.47 6.34
CA ASP A 141 6.88 11.58 5.44
C ASP A 141 7.93 12.49 6.11
N ARG A 142 9.19 12.10 5.96
CA ARG A 142 10.32 12.88 6.48
C ARG A 142 10.87 13.73 5.36
N ARG A 143 10.89 15.05 5.60
CA ARG A 143 11.55 16.02 4.72
C ARG A 143 12.70 16.65 5.48
N THR A 144 13.89 16.56 4.93
CA THR A 144 15.03 17.33 5.45
C THR A 144 14.84 18.78 5.05
N VAL A 145 14.72 19.65 6.04
CA VAL A 145 14.62 21.09 5.85
C VAL A 145 15.75 21.78 6.62
N ARG A 146 16.25 22.89 6.08
CA ARG A 146 17.17 23.75 6.81
C ARG A 146 16.39 24.94 7.33
N LEU A 147 16.39 25.11 8.64
CA LEU A 147 15.72 26.21 9.33
C LEU A 147 16.77 27.09 10.00
N LEU A 148 16.57 28.40 10.00
CA LEU A 148 17.26 29.35 10.85
C LEU A 148 16.25 29.86 11.87
N LEU A 149 16.38 29.42 13.12
CA LEU A 149 15.48 29.77 14.20
C LEU A 149 16.13 30.87 15.06
N PRO A 150 15.58 32.11 15.09
CA PRO A 150 16.04 33.14 16.00
C PRO A 150 16.01 32.66 17.46
N PHE A 151 16.94 33.09 18.29
CA PHE A 151 17.05 32.66 19.70
C PHE A 151 15.76 32.88 20.50
N ARG A 152 14.93 33.86 20.13
CA ARG A 152 13.60 34.06 20.74
C ARG A 152 12.61 32.92 20.48
N GLU A 153 12.86 32.11 19.46
CA GLU A 153 12.01 30.97 19.06
C GLU A 153 12.51 29.64 19.68
N GLY A 154 13.10 29.70 20.87
CA GLY A 154 13.67 28.54 21.56
C GLY A 154 12.67 27.39 21.76
N ALA A 155 11.38 27.71 21.97
CA ALA A 155 10.32 26.72 22.09
C ALA A 155 10.13 25.92 20.78
N LEU A 156 10.29 26.57 19.63
CA LEU A 156 10.21 25.90 18.32
C LEU A 156 11.44 25.01 18.08
N ALA A 157 12.64 25.48 18.46
CA ALA A 157 13.85 24.69 18.38
C ALA A 157 13.74 23.42 19.24
N GLU A 158 13.21 23.54 20.48
CA GLU A 158 12.97 22.41 21.36
C GLU A 158 11.95 21.42 20.77
N ARG A 159 10.90 21.93 20.16
CA ARG A 159 9.92 21.10 19.45
C ARG A 159 10.52 20.35 18.27
N CYS A 160 11.38 20.99 17.47
CA CYS A 160 12.12 20.33 16.39
C CYS A 160 13.01 19.20 16.92
N ARG A 161 13.69 19.36 18.06
CA ARG A 161 14.50 18.31 18.68
C ARG A 161 13.67 17.15 19.19
N ARG A 162 12.48 17.42 19.77
CA ARG A 162 11.62 16.40 20.34
C ARG A 162 10.82 15.62 19.30
N GLU A 163 10.32 16.30 18.27
CA GLU A 163 9.36 15.74 17.29
C GLU A 163 10.04 15.41 15.94
N GLY A 164 11.22 15.97 15.69
CA GLY A 164 12.00 15.78 14.48
C GLY A 164 13.24 14.91 14.68
N ALA A 165 13.99 14.71 13.60
CA ALA A 165 15.34 14.15 13.64
C ALA A 165 16.31 15.27 13.24
N VAL A 166 17.02 15.84 14.21
CA VAL A 166 18.02 16.89 13.94
C VAL A 166 19.30 16.21 13.47
N GLU A 167 19.67 16.43 12.21
CA GLU A 167 20.90 15.87 11.61
C GLU A 167 22.13 16.72 11.96
N THR A 168 21.96 18.04 11.95
CA THR A 168 23.03 19.00 12.25
C THR A 168 22.45 20.24 12.91
N GLU A 169 23.12 20.79 13.90
CA GLU A 169 22.76 22.01 14.60
C GLU A 169 23.96 22.95 14.65
N GLU A 170 23.80 24.18 14.16
CA GLU A 170 24.82 25.21 14.16
C GLU A 170 24.29 26.48 14.84
N TYR A 171 25.08 27.03 15.75
CA TYR A 171 24.76 28.30 16.39
C TYR A 171 25.40 29.45 15.60
N ARG A 172 24.60 30.41 15.18
CA ARG A 172 25.00 31.62 14.45
C ARG A 172 24.55 32.87 15.22
N PRO A 173 25.13 34.05 14.90
CA PRO A 173 24.71 35.29 15.58
C PRO A 173 23.21 35.56 15.51
N GLU A 174 22.53 35.12 14.44
CA GLU A 174 21.11 35.38 14.18
C GLU A 174 20.18 34.29 14.78
N GLY A 175 20.73 33.13 15.20
CA GLY A 175 19.94 32.01 15.70
C GLY A 175 20.65 30.66 15.61
N VAL A 176 19.87 29.59 15.75
CA VAL A 176 20.26 28.19 15.63
C VAL A 176 19.63 27.54 14.41
#